data_fd36b035c0fd8fe6fec411d07bb2fc78
#
_entry.id   fd36b035c0fd8fe6fec411d07bb2fc78
#
_cell.length_a   1.000
_cell.length_b   1.000
_cell.length_c   1.000
_cell.angle_alpha   90.00
_cell.angle_beta   90.00
_cell.angle_gamma   90.00
#
_symmetry.space_group_name_H-M   'P 1'
#
loop_
_entity.id
_entity.type
_entity.pdbx_description
1 polymer ?
#
loop_
_entity_poly.entity_id
_entity_poly.type
_entity_poly.pdbx_seq_one_letter_code
_entity_poly.pdbx_strand_id
1 'polypeptide(L)'
;MDELDNLKRYRRDGGLTLRKLAEYIPAMIMTNLSVLLFVSVDGLVVGNYCGSDALSSVNIFYPVSLMTGTLSVLAASGIATSISTAMGMNDPDKIDRIRGVSLRIMIILAAAVGVLQIPVVWLMIRSYGLSDEMYVLTWQYAIGLMVCAPLSLISNVGTYQLQISGRMKVLMWLSVMEGLSNLAFDLVFVGALHMGVAGAGAGTACANLLRCSATVFYLNRYTDMYRSSGYRLKAADVKEVLGCGGPDTTYSLVVAFQSFFFMQIILNAFGPEGGAIKGVCAFCFSIANVLISGVVEGTRPVVGLLSGADDKKGLSIVMKQGLVLNAMTALMATLVVWFFPGIFFALHGIREIPDAGIMSLRLFSLYFVFRGFDYMMRMYLSNRKDSGYAVALTLVGNGTLPVFAFIISRMAAPPLIFLSYLLTELLVFALSMRRYRWWLAKDRKEQLDNEEEIVLYMTIRPEDAVEASRSLRAFADENGIDKRVAYRIALCMEEMVAYAKEVNKSIFPIKNKPVNVEVMVKFIGKHDAIFTVLDDGECIALNKDEEQQKLITSNYGIIKKVAKSVDYQYILNLNYTKITI
;
A
#
# COMPACT_ATOMS: atom_id res chain seq x y z
N MET A 1 -30.79 2.18 32.89
CA MET A 1 -29.41 1.78 33.23
C MET A 1 -28.97 0.54 32.40
N ASP A 2 -29.83 -0.45 32.20
CA ASP A 2 -29.51 -1.66 31.43
C ASP A 2 -29.26 -1.42 29.92
N GLU A 3 -30.01 -0.48 29.30
CA GLU A 3 -29.88 -0.22 27.85
C GLU A 3 -28.55 0.49 27.47
N LEU A 4 -28.02 1.30 28.37
CA LEU A 4 -26.71 1.95 28.20
C LEU A 4 -25.53 1.00 28.46
N ASP A 5 -25.70 0.07 29.41
CA ASP A 5 -24.70 -0.98 29.63
C ASP A 5 -24.63 -1.95 28.45
N ASN A 6 -25.74 -2.16 27.72
CA ASN A 6 -25.77 -2.94 26.48
C ASN A 6 -24.95 -2.31 25.37
N LEU A 7 -24.72 -0.98 25.32
CA LEU A 7 -23.80 -0.34 24.34
C LEU A 7 -22.36 -0.85 24.44
N LYS A 8 -21.93 -1.27 25.63
CA LYS A 8 -20.59 -1.87 25.80
C LYS A 8 -20.45 -3.18 25.02
N ARG A 9 -21.56 -3.94 24.87
CA ARG A 9 -21.64 -5.19 24.10
C ARG A 9 -21.47 -4.96 22.61
N TYR A 10 -21.97 -3.81 22.10
CA TYR A 10 -21.91 -3.46 20.69
C TYR A 10 -20.68 -2.60 20.32
N ARG A 11 -19.75 -2.42 21.25
CA ARG A 11 -18.53 -1.64 20.97
C ARG A 11 -17.77 -2.22 19.80
N ARG A 12 -17.44 -1.36 18.82
CA ARG A 12 -16.69 -1.73 17.62
C ARG A 12 -15.41 -2.51 17.95
N ASP A 13 -15.33 -3.74 17.49
CA ASP A 13 -14.27 -4.70 17.80
C ASP A 13 -13.16 -4.74 16.73
N GLY A 14 -13.44 -4.25 15.52
CA GLY A 14 -12.50 -4.25 14.38
C GLY A 14 -12.38 -5.60 13.67
N GLY A 15 -13.34 -6.49 13.86
CA GLY A 15 -13.37 -7.79 13.19
C GLY A 15 -13.48 -7.66 11.67
N LEU A 16 -14.23 -6.66 11.17
CA LEU A 16 -14.36 -6.36 9.76
C LEU A 16 -13.02 -5.91 9.15
N THR A 17 -12.34 -4.97 9.82
CA THR A 17 -11.03 -4.47 9.36
C THR A 17 -9.99 -5.58 9.33
N LEU A 18 -9.92 -6.44 10.36
CA LEU A 18 -8.98 -7.56 10.41
C LEU A 18 -9.21 -8.56 9.26
N ARG A 19 -10.47 -8.86 8.93
CA ARG A 19 -10.78 -9.72 7.77
C ARG A 19 -10.29 -9.11 6.47
N LYS A 20 -10.43 -7.79 6.28
CA LYS A 20 -9.93 -7.12 5.09
C LYS A 20 -8.42 -7.13 5.01
N LEU A 21 -7.74 -6.93 6.12
CA LEU A 21 -6.28 -7.08 6.17
C LEU A 21 -5.86 -8.53 5.83
N ALA A 22 -6.57 -9.55 6.34
CA ALA A 22 -6.30 -10.95 6.01
C ALA A 22 -6.54 -11.29 4.53
N GLU A 23 -7.42 -10.57 3.83
CA GLU A 23 -7.63 -10.70 2.37
C GLU A 23 -6.53 -9.99 1.57
N TYR A 24 -6.12 -8.79 1.98
CA TYR A 24 -5.26 -7.89 1.20
C TYR A 24 -3.77 -8.14 1.39
N ILE A 25 -3.34 -8.40 2.62
CA ILE A 25 -1.91 -8.58 2.93
C ILE A 25 -1.27 -9.75 2.17
N PRO A 26 -1.85 -10.97 2.13
CA PRO A 26 -1.26 -12.07 1.38
C PRO A 26 -1.14 -11.78 -0.12
N ALA A 27 -2.15 -11.11 -0.71
CA ALA A 27 -2.12 -10.73 -2.11
C ALA A 27 -0.98 -9.75 -2.42
N MET A 28 -0.74 -8.78 -1.53
CA MET A 28 0.36 -7.82 -1.68
C MET A 28 1.73 -8.45 -1.44
N ILE A 29 1.85 -9.36 -0.47
CA ILE A 29 3.08 -10.14 -0.26
C ILE A 29 3.41 -10.94 -1.52
N MET A 30 2.43 -11.64 -2.12
CA MET A 30 2.64 -12.39 -3.37
C MET A 30 3.00 -11.48 -4.54
N THR A 31 2.40 -10.29 -4.62
CA THR A 31 2.75 -9.27 -5.61
C THR A 31 4.21 -8.83 -5.46
N ASN A 32 4.63 -8.49 -4.25
CA ASN A 32 5.99 -8.04 -3.96
C ASN A 32 7.02 -9.17 -4.15
N LEU A 33 6.65 -10.41 -3.82
CA LEU A 33 7.48 -11.59 -4.09
C LEU A 33 7.68 -11.78 -5.61
N SER A 34 6.62 -11.62 -6.39
CA SER A 34 6.72 -11.72 -7.86
C SER A 34 7.62 -10.63 -8.44
N VAL A 35 7.57 -9.41 -7.91
CA VAL A 35 8.48 -8.32 -8.30
C VAL A 35 9.94 -8.64 -7.92
N LEU A 36 10.17 -9.20 -6.73
CA LEU A 36 11.53 -9.62 -6.32
C LEU A 36 12.08 -10.71 -7.25
N LEU A 37 11.26 -11.70 -7.58
CA LEU A 37 11.65 -12.78 -8.51
C LEU A 37 11.93 -12.20 -9.91
N PHE A 38 11.07 -11.32 -10.41
CA PHE A 38 11.23 -10.65 -11.70
C PHE A 38 12.59 -9.97 -11.82
N VAL A 39 12.99 -9.15 -10.84
CA VAL A 39 14.29 -8.47 -10.84
C VAL A 39 15.47 -9.44 -10.73
N SER A 40 15.28 -10.58 -10.06
CA SER A 40 16.36 -11.56 -9.84
C SER A 40 16.54 -12.51 -11.02
N VAL A 41 15.49 -12.79 -11.78
CA VAL A 41 15.48 -13.79 -12.87
C VAL A 41 16.37 -13.36 -14.02
N ASP A 42 16.27 -12.11 -14.48
CA ASP A 42 17.12 -11.59 -15.56
C ASP A 42 18.61 -11.82 -15.25
N GLY A 43 19.03 -11.48 -14.03
CA GLY A 43 20.42 -11.69 -13.60
C GLY A 43 20.83 -13.16 -13.58
N LEU A 44 19.94 -14.06 -13.13
CA LEU A 44 20.20 -15.49 -13.09
C LEU A 44 20.30 -16.09 -14.49
N VAL A 45 19.38 -15.78 -15.39
CA VAL A 45 19.37 -16.30 -16.76
C VAL A 45 20.55 -15.75 -17.54
N VAL A 46 20.77 -14.45 -17.53
CA VAL A 46 21.89 -13.82 -18.24
C VAL A 46 23.25 -14.31 -17.70
N GLY A 47 23.40 -14.42 -16.38
CA GLY A 47 24.63 -14.92 -15.77
C GLY A 47 24.97 -16.36 -16.16
N ASN A 48 23.95 -17.24 -16.24
CA ASN A 48 24.15 -18.65 -16.59
C ASN A 48 24.38 -18.89 -18.09
N TYR A 49 23.72 -18.14 -18.96
CA TYR A 49 23.77 -18.37 -20.42
C TYR A 49 24.75 -17.45 -21.15
N CYS A 50 25.01 -16.23 -20.64
CA CYS A 50 25.81 -15.23 -21.37
C CYS A 50 27.13 -14.87 -20.66
N GLY A 51 27.34 -15.32 -19.42
CA GLY A 51 28.59 -15.12 -18.68
C GLY A 51 28.64 -13.83 -17.86
N SER A 52 29.82 -13.56 -17.26
CA SER A 52 30.04 -12.50 -16.27
C SER A 52 29.86 -11.08 -16.80
N ASP A 53 30.33 -10.84 -18.05
CA ASP A 53 30.30 -9.50 -18.64
C ASP A 53 28.88 -9.08 -18.99
N ALA A 54 28.08 -10.03 -19.48
CA ALA A 54 26.67 -9.85 -19.70
C ALA A 54 25.91 -9.57 -18.39
N LEU A 55 26.20 -10.30 -17.30
CA LEU A 55 25.65 -10.04 -15.98
C LEU A 55 26.06 -8.65 -15.45
N SER A 56 27.29 -8.24 -15.70
CA SER A 56 27.77 -6.91 -15.33
C SER A 56 27.01 -5.80 -16.04
N SER A 57 26.65 -5.98 -17.32
CA SER A 57 25.85 -5.01 -18.08
C SER A 57 24.44 -4.81 -17.50
N VAL A 58 23.80 -5.88 -17.02
CA VAL A 58 22.50 -5.84 -16.31
C VAL A 58 22.63 -5.02 -15.03
N ASN A 59 23.67 -5.27 -14.23
CA ASN A 59 23.90 -4.57 -12.97
C ASN A 59 24.23 -3.07 -13.17
N ILE A 60 24.93 -2.71 -14.24
CA ILE A 60 25.23 -1.31 -14.60
C ILE A 60 23.94 -0.52 -14.87
N PHE A 61 22.91 -1.17 -15.43
CA PHE A 61 21.64 -0.52 -15.72
C PHE A 61 20.70 -0.40 -14.48
N TYR A 62 20.94 -1.15 -13.41
CA TYR A 62 20.09 -1.18 -12.22
C TYR A 62 19.77 0.21 -11.61
N PRO A 63 20.72 1.17 -11.47
CA PRO A 63 20.43 2.50 -10.95
C PRO A 63 19.42 3.29 -11.81
N VAL A 64 19.44 3.10 -13.13
CA VAL A 64 18.48 3.74 -14.04
C VAL A 64 17.06 3.19 -13.79
N SER A 65 16.96 1.87 -13.64
CA SER A 65 15.67 1.21 -13.31
C SER A 65 15.07 1.72 -12.00
N LEU A 66 15.89 2.00 -10.99
CA LEU A 66 15.45 2.62 -9.74
C LEU A 66 14.91 4.03 -9.96
N MET A 67 15.57 4.85 -10.78
CA MET A 67 15.12 6.21 -11.06
C MET A 67 13.78 6.23 -11.80
N THR A 68 13.61 5.40 -12.82
CA THR A 68 12.34 5.29 -13.55
C THR A 68 11.24 4.70 -12.69
N GLY A 69 11.55 3.71 -11.84
CA GLY A 69 10.65 3.14 -10.85
C GLY A 69 10.14 4.17 -9.84
N THR A 70 10.97 5.13 -9.44
CA THR A 70 10.60 6.21 -8.51
C THR A 70 9.46 7.08 -9.03
N LEU A 71 9.45 7.44 -10.32
CA LEU A 71 8.36 8.21 -10.93
C LEU A 71 7.06 7.40 -11.02
N SER A 72 7.17 6.08 -11.22
CA SER A 72 6.02 5.18 -11.17
C SER A 72 5.38 5.13 -9.79
N VAL A 73 6.20 5.09 -8.73
CA VAL A 73 5.73 5.13 -7.34
C VAL A 73 5.03 6.45 -7.03
N LEU A 74 5.58 7.59 -7.49
CA LEU A 74 4.97 8.91 -7.31
C LEU A 74 3.53 8.95 -7.83
N ALA A 75 3.34 8.53 -9.07
CA ALA A 75 2.02 8.50 -9.70
C ALA A 75 1.08 7.52 -9.00
N ALA A 76 1.55 6.29 -8.80
CA ALA A 76 0.73 5.19 -8.31
C ALA A 76 0.25 5.39 -6.87
N SER A 77 1.17 5.70 -5.93
CA SER A 77 0.81 5.91 -4.52
C SER A 77 -0.01 7.18 -4.31
N GLY A 78 0.29 8.24 -5.07
CA GLY A 78 -0.45 9.49 -5.03
C GLY A 78 -1.90 9.33 -5.50
N ILE A 79 -2.11 8.66 -6.62
CA ILE A 79 -3.44 8.33 -7.16
C ILE A 79 -4.21 7.46 -6.18
N ALA A 80 -3.58 6.41 -5.66
CA ALA A 80 -4.20 5.48 -4.71
C ALA A 80 -4.72 6.20 -3.46
N THR A 81 -3.85 7.00 -2.84
CA THR A 81 -4.19 7.74 -1.62
C THR A 81 -5.30 8.76 -1.87
N SER A 82 -5.23 9.50 -2.98
CA SER A 82 -6.24 10.51 -3.33
C SER A 82 -7.62 9.89 -3.61
N ILE A 83 -7.67 8.77 -4.37
CA ILE A 83 -8.93 8.07 -4.67
C ILE A 83 -9.51 7.43 -3.41
N SER A 84 -8.71 6.69 -2.63
CA SER A 84 -9.22 6.02 -1.42
C SER A 84 -9.76 7.01 -0.39
N THR A 85 -9.12 8.18 -0.27
CA THR A 85 -9.60 9.27 0.61
C THR A 85 -10.90 9.88 0.07
N ALA A 86 -11.01 10.12 -1.24
CA ALA A 86 -12.24 10.63 -1.86
C ALA A 86 -13.41 9.63 -1.72
N MET A 87 -13.12 8.33 -1.85
CA MET A 87 -14.09 7.25 -1.58
C MET A 87 -14.59 7.30 -0.13
N GLY A 88 -13.68 7.49 0.84
CA GLY A 88 -14.05 7.62 2.25
C GLY A 88 -14.92 8.85 2.55
N MET A 89 -14.71 9.96 1.82
CA MET A 89 -15.58 11.15 1.89
C MET A 89 -16.96 10.92 1.29
N ASN A 90 -17.14 9.83 0.53
CA ASN A 90 -18.33 9.52 -0.24
C ASN A 90 -18.74 10.66 -1.20
N ASP A 91 -17.75 11.22 -1.89
CA ASP A 91 -17.89 12.30 -2.87
C ASP A 91 -17.71 11.73 -4.29
N PRO A 92 -18.80 11.33 -4.97
CA PRO A 92 -18.73 10.70 -6.29
C PRO A 92 -18.12 11.64 -7.35
N ASP A 93 -18.44 12.94 -7.28
CA ASP A 93 -17.89 13.92 -8.23
C ASP A 93 -16.37 14.06 -8.08
N LYS A 94 -15.88 14.05 -6.85
CA LYS A 94 -14.45 14.06 -6.56
C LYS A 94 -13.78 12.76 -7.01
N ILE A 95 -14.40 11.61 -6.78
CA ILE A 95 -13.88 10.31 -7.22
C ILE A 95 -13.73 10.30 -8.75
N ASP A 96 -14.77 10.68 -9.49
CA ASP A 96 -14.75 10.68 -10.95
C ASP A 96 -13.78 11.70 -11.51
N ARG A 97 -13.66 12.85 -10.87
CA ARG A 97 -12.66 13.85 -11.23
C ARG A 97 -11.24 13.31 -11.04
N ILE A 98 -10.93 12.71 -9.89
CA ILE A 98 -9.58 12.16 -9.62
C ILE A 98 -9.29 10.99 -10.56
N ARG A 99 -10.26 10.12 -10.89
CA ARG A 99 -10.10 9.05 -11.88
C ARG A 99 -9.72 9.62 -13.25
N GLY A 100 -10.45 10.61 -13.75
CA GLY A 100 -10.17 11.25 -15.04
C GLY A 100 -8.82 11.99 -15.07
N VAL A 101 -8.45 12.64 -13.96
CA VAL A 101 -7.15 13.30 -13.77
C VAL A 101 -6.03 12.25 -13.71
N SER A 102 -6.24 11.14 -13.01
CA SER A 102 -5.28 10.04 -12.86
C SER A 102 -4.89 9.43 -14.18
N LEU A 103 -5.85 9.16 -15.06
CA LEU A 103 -5.59 8.62 -16.39
C LEU A 103 -4.69 9.56 -17.21
N ARG A 104 -4.96 10.87 -17.16
CA ARG A 104 -4.15 11.87 -17.88
C ARG A 104 -2.76 12.03 -17.29
N ILE A 105 -2.64 12.09 -15.97
CA ILE A 105 -1.32 12.12 -15.28
C ILE A 105 -0.52 10.87 -15.67
N MET A 106 -1.14 9.70 -15.66
CA MET A 106 -0.50 8.44 -16.03
C MET A 106 0.05 8.48 -17.47
N ILE A 107 -0.76 8.94 -18.44
CA ILE A 107 -0.36 9.02 -19.85
C ILE A 107 0.77 10.05 -20.02
N ILE A 108 0.66 11.23 -19.42
CA ILE A 108 1.67 12.31 -19.52
C ILE A 108 2.99 11.83 -18.89
N LEU A 109 2.96 11.22 -17.72
CA LEU A 109 4.16 10.73 -17.05
C LEU A 109 4.76 9.54 -17.79
N ALA A 110 3.96 8.63 -18.34
CA ALA A 110 4.48 7.51 -19.14
C ALA A 110 5.18 8.03 -20.42
N ALA A 111 4.59 9.00 -21.10
CA ALA A 111 5.22 9.64 -22.26
C ALA A 111 6.51 10.40 -21.86
N ALA A 112 6.46 11.14 -20.75
CA ALA A 112 7.63 11.87 -20.23
C ALA A 112 8.76 10.90 -19.85
N VAL A 113 8.47 9.79 -19.16
CA VAL A 113 9.45 8.74 -18.83
C VAL A 113 10.01 8.14 -20.11
N GLY A 114 9.17 7.80 -21.10
CA GLY A 114 9.59 7.23 -22.38
C GLY A 114 10.61 8.12 -23.13
N VAL A 115 10.42 9.44 -23.08
CA VAL A 115 11.31 10.40 -23.77
C VAL A 115 12.51 10.80 -22.93
N LEU A 116 12.29 11.20 -21.66
CA LEU A 116 13.33 11.75 -20.80
C LEU A 116 14.38 10.72 -20.36
N GLN A 117 14.03 9.43 -20.31
CA GLN A 117 14.99 8.39 -19.97
C GLN A 117 16.10 8.24 -21.03
N ILE A 118 15.84 8.55 -22.32
CA ILE A 118 16.82 8.38 -23.40
C ILE A 118 18.11 9.15 -23.14
N PRO A 119 18.08 10.49 -22.94
CA PRO A 119 19.30 11.25 -22.62
C PRO A 119 19.92 10.86 -21.27
N VAL A 120 19.10 10.45 -20.28
CA VAL A 120 19.61 10.01 -18.97
C VAL A 120 20.40 8.71 -19.11
N VAL A 121 19.85 7.71 -19.80
CA VAL A 121 20.52 6.44 -20.09
C VAL A 121 21.81 6.67 -20.88
N TRP A 122 21.75 7.48 -21.94
CA TRP A 122 22.92 7.81 -22.75
C TRP A 122 24.03 8.46 -21.92
N LEU A 123 23.69 9.46 -21.09
CA LEU A 123 24.65 10.17 -20.25
C LEU A 123 25.28 9.22 -19.21
N MET A 124 24.46 8.37 -18.57
CA MET A 124 24.94 7.40 -17.58
C MET A 124 25.88 6.38 -18.19
N ILE A 125 25.48 5.71 -19.27
CA ILE A 125 26.32 4.68 -19.91
C ILE A 125 27.64 5.30 -20.33
N ARG A 126 27.63 6.52 -20.89
CA ARG A 126 28.84 7.23 -21.28
C ARG A 126 29.73 7.63 -20.09
N SER A 127 29.12 7.98 -18.95
CA SER A 127 29.87 8.40 -17.75
C SER A 127 30.65 7.28 -17.07
N TYR A 128 30.29 6.03 -17.33
CA TYR A 128 30.95 4.88 -16.71
C TYR A 128 32.31 4.54 -17.35
N GLY A 129 32.67 5.12 -18.50
CA GLY A 129 33.95 4.84 -19.16
C GLY A 129 34.14 3.36 -19.53
N LEU A 130 33.07 2.71 -19.97
CA LEU A 130 33.04 1.29 -20.30
C LEU A 130 33.90 0.98 -21.52
N SER A 131 34.41 -0.27 -21.60
CA SER A 131 34.99 -0.79 -22.85
C SER A 131 33.94 -0.84 -23.96
N ASP A 132 34.34 -0.83 -25.22
CA ASP A 132 33.42 -0.83 -26.37
C ASP A 132 32.48 -2.04 -26.33
N GLU A 133 32.94 -3.19 -25.90
CA GLU A 133 32.14 -4.41 -25.77
C GLU A 133 31.07 -4.26 -24.68
N MET A 134 31.48 -3.80 -23.49
CA MET A 134 30.54 -3.56 -22.38
C MET A 134 29.54 -2.46 -22.71
N TYR A 135 29.95 -1.43 -23.46
CA TYR A 135 29.09 -0.37 -23.93
C TYR A 135 27.95 -0.93 -24.80
N VAL A 136 28.29 -1.79 -25.76
CA VAL A 136 27.30 -2.43 -26.66
C VAL A 136 26.36 -3.34 -25.88
N LEU A 137 26.88 -4.20 -24.99
CA LEU A 137 26.06 -5.09 -24.17
C LEU A 137 25.08 -4.30 -23.28
N THR A 138 25.56 -3.23 -22.64
CA THR A 138 24.71 -2.38 -21.78
C THR A 138 23.60 -1.67 -22.58
N TRP A 139 23.90 -1.21 -23.81
CA TRP A 139 22.88 -0.63 -24.69
C TRP A 139 21.87 -1.64 -25.18
N GLN A 140 22.28 -2.86 -25.53
CA GLN A 140 21.36 -3.93 -25.92
C GLN A 140 20.33 -4.23 -24.83
N TYR A 141 20.74 -4.27 -23.57
CA TYR A 141 19.84 -4.45 -22.44
C TYR A 141 18.96 -3.21 -22.20
N ALA A 142 19.57 -2.02 -22.24
CA ALA A 142 18.92 -0.75 -22.00
C ALA A 142 17.72 -0.49 -22.91
N ILE A 143 17.81 -0.83 -24.21
CA ILE A 143 16.73 -0.63 -25.18
C ILE A 143 15.46 -1.36 -24.75
N GLY A 144 15.58 -2.63 -24.35
CA GLY A 144 14.43 -3.39 -23.85
C GLY A 144 13.80 -2.75 -22.61
N LEU A 145 14.62 -2.34 -21.65
CA LEU A 145 14.14 -1.71 -20.41
C LEU A 145 13.60 -0.29 -20.62
N MET A 146 14.09 0.45 -21.60
CA MET A 146 13.49 1.74 -21.98
C MET A 146 12.06 1.59 -22.52
N VAL A 147 11.75 0.50 -23.20
CA VAL A 147 10.37 0.17 -23.59
C VAL A 147 9.53 -0.23 -22.37
N CYS A 148 10.14 -0.94 -21.41
CA CYS A 148 9.44 -1.35 -20.17
C CYS A 148 9.01 -0.17 -19.31
N ALA A 149 9.80 0.88 -19.19
CA ALA A 149 9.59 1.93 -18.18
C ALA A 149 8.20 2.61 -18.27
N PRO A 150 7.71 3.07 -19.44
CA PRO A 150 6.36 3.62 -19.55
C PRO A 150 5.26 2.56 -19.31
N LEU A 151 5.46 1.31 -19.74
CA LEU A 151 4.52 0.22 -19.52
C LEU A 151 4.41 -0.14 -18.03
N SER A 152 5.56 -0.20 -17.35
CA SER A 152 5.62 -0.44 -15.90
C SER A 152 4.92 0.67 -15.11
N LEU A 153 5.04 1.94 -15.53
CA LEU A 153 4.31 3.05 -14.90
C LEU A 153 2.81 2.83 -14.99
N ILE A 154 2.29 2.50 -16.18
CA ILE A 154 0.87 2.22 -16.40
C ILE A 154 0.42 1.02 -15.56
N SER A 155 1.21 -0.06 -15.55
CA SER A 155 0.92 -1.27 -14.77
C SER A 155 0.91 -1.01 -13.28
N ASN A 156 1.84 -0.20 -12.76
CA ASN A 156 1.91 0.15 -11.35
C ASN A 156 0.70 1.00 -10.91
N VAL A 157 0.31 2.01 -11.69
CA VAL A 157 -0.93 2.76 -11.44
C VAL A 157 -2.13 1.82 -11.44
N GLY A 158 -2.21 0.91 -12.44
CA GLY A 158 -3.26 -0.10 -12.53
C GLY A 158 -3.29 -1.06 -11.33
N THR A 159 -2.14 -1.43 -10.78
CA THR A 159 -2.00 -2.22 -9.55
C THR A 159 -2.76 -1.56 -8.40
N TYR A 160 -2.50 -0.29 -8.14
CA TYR A 160 -3.17 0.45 -7.07
C TYR A 160 -4.68 0.66 -7.35
N GLN A 161 -5.07 0.83 -8.61
CA GLN A 161 -6.48 0.92 -8.99
C GLN A 161 -7.23 -0.39 -8.75
N LEU A 162 -6.64 -1.55 -9.07
CA LEU A 162 -7.18 -2.87 -8.74
C LEU A 162 -7.30 -3.07 -7.22
N GLN A 163 -6.31 -2.62 -6.48
CA GLN A 163 -6.29 -2.65 -5.02
C GLN A 163 -7.46 -1.87 -4.41
N ILE A 164 -7.66 -0.62 -4.85
CA ILE A 164 -8.77 0.24 -4.40
C ILE A 164 -10.13 -0.33 -4.82
N SER A 165 -10.21 -0.96 -6.00
CA SER A 165 -11.43 -1.63 -6.48
C SER A 165 -11.72 -2.96 -5.77
N GLY A 166 -10.90 -3.37 -4.78
CA GLY A 166 -11.07 -4.63 -4.05
C GLY A 166 -10.72 -5.89 -4.86
N ARG A 167 -10.10 -5.74 -6.03
CA ARG A 167 -9.79 -6.86 -6.95
C ARG A 167 -8.43 -7.50 -6.65
N MET A 168 -8.15 -7.80 -5.36
CA MET A 168 -6.86 -8.32 -4.90
C MET A 168 -6.44 -9.64 -5.53
N LYS A 169 -7.39 -10.57 -5.76
CA LYS A 169 -7.09 -11.85 -6.42
C LYS A 169 -6.61 -11.64 -7.87
N VAL A 170 -7.22 -10.70 -8.58
CA VAL A 170 -6.82 -10.37 -9.95
C VAL A 170 -5.44 -9.75 -9.96
N LEU A 171 -5.18 -8.82 -9.05
CA LEU A 171 -3.86 -8.22 -8.87
C LEU A 171 -2.78 -9.28 -8.64
N MET A 172 -3.01 -10.20 -7.71
CA MET A 172 -2.09 -11.30 -7.42
C MET A 172 -1.79 -12.14 -8.67
N TRP A 173 -2.84 -12.57 -9.41
CA TRP A 173 -2.65 -13.38 -10.62
C TRP A 173 -1.93 -12.64 -11.74
N LEU A 174 -2.20 -11.34 -11.93
CA LEU A 174 -1.49 -10.52 -12.92
C LEU A 174 0.01 -10.40 -12.57
N SER A 175 0.35 -10.29 -11.28
CA SER A 175 1.75 -10.22 -10.84
C SER A 175 2.47 -11.56 -11.00
N VAL A 176 1.80 -12.67 -10.66
CA VAL A 176 2.35 -14.02 -10.89
C VAL A 176 2.54 -14.29 -12.38
N MET A 177 1.57 -13.91 -13.21
CA MET A 177 1.67 -14.02 -14.68
C MET A 177 2.86 -13.24 -15.22
N GLU A 178 3.10 -12.02 -14.74
CA GLU A 178 4.28 -11.22 -15.13
C GLU A 178 5.59 -11.94 -14.80
N GLY A 179 5.77 -12.40 -13.57
CA GLY A 179 6.98 -13.10 -13.16
C GLY A 179 7.23 -14.38 -13.94
N LEU A 180 6.18 -15.20 -14.15
CA LEU A 180 6.30 -16.44 -14.92
C LEU A 180 6.54 -16.18 -16.41
N SER A 181 5.87 -15.18 -17.00
CA SER A 181 6.08 -14.85 -18.42
C SER A 181 7.47 -14.24 -18.66
N ASN A 182 8.00 -13.43 -17.73
CA ASN A 182 9.37 -12.94 -17.80
C ASN A 182 10.38 -14.10 -17.85
N LEU A 183 10.29 -15.03 -16.89
CA LEU A 183 11.14 -16.23 -16.89
C LEU A 183 11.01 -17.03 -18.20
N ALA A 184 9.78 -17.23 -18.68
CA ALA A 184 9.55 -17.99 -19.91
C ALA A 184 10.14 -17.28 -21.14
N PHE A 185 9.97 -15.96 -21.28
CA PHE A 185 10.55 -15.18 -22.37
C PHE A 185 12.08 -15.16 -22.30
N ASP A 186 12.66 -15.04 -21.12
CA ASP A 186 14.12 -15.08 -20.95
C ASP A 186 14.68 -16.44 -21.36
N LEU A 187 14.07 -17.55 -20.93
CA LEU A 187 14.50 -18.89 -21.34
C LEU A 187 14.38 -19.09 -22.86
N VAL A 188 13.36 -18.51 -23.49
CA VAL A 188 13.20 -18.59 -24.96
C VAL A 188 14.21 -17.68 -25.66
N PHE A 189 14.31 -16.41 -25.30
CA PHE A 189 15.11 -15.44 -26.04
C PHE A 189 16.60 -15.58 -25.75
N VAL A 190 16.96 -15.77 -24.50
CA VAL A 190 18.37 -15.94 -24.10
C VAL A 190 18.82 -17.39 -24.25
N GLY A 191 18.00 -18.35 -23.76
CA GLY A 191 18.37 -19.76 -23.75
C GLY A 191 18.23 -20.46 -25.10
N ALA A 192 17.03 -20.38 -25.74
CA ALA A 192 16.77 -21.10 -26.98
C ALA A 192 17.17 -20.33 -28.25
N LEU A 193 16.92 -19.02 -28.32
CA LEU A 193 17.23 -18.19 -29.47
C LEU A 193 18.63 -17.56 -29.43
N HIS A 194 19.34 -17.70 -28.31
CA HIS A 194 20.71 -17.19 -28.09
C HIS A 194 20.89 -15.68 -28.39
N MET A 195 19.85 -14.87 -28.10
CA MET A 195 19.84 -13.43 -28.33
C MET A 195 20.73 -12.65 -27.34
N GLY A 196 21.40 -13.33 -26.41
CA GLY A 196 22.25 -12.71 -25.41
C GLY A 196 21.49 -11.75 -24.50
N VAL A 197 22.15 -10.67 -24.07
CA VAL A 197 21.60 -9.65 -23.17
C VAL A 197 20.42 -8.92 -23.79
N ALA A 198 20.40 -8.73 -25.12
CA ALA A 198 19.25 -8.16 -25.84
C ALA A 198 17.99 -9.01 -25.66
N GLY A 199 18.14 -10.34 -25.59
CA GLY A 199 17.04 -11.29 -25.32
C GLY A 199 16.42 -11.08 -23.96
N ALA A 200 17.21 -10.87 -22.90
CA ALA A 200 16.70 -10.58 -21.57
C ALA A 200 15.92 -9.24 -21.54
N GLY A 201 16.49 -8.17 -22.12
CA GLY A 201 15.78 -6.90 -22.24
C GLY A 201 14.45 -7.01 -23.02
N ALA A 202 14.43 -7.80 -24.09
CA ALA A 202 13.21 -8.06 -24.88
C ALA A 202 12.21 -8.92 -24.10
N GLY A 203 12.66 -9.93 -23.35
CA GLY A 203 11.84 -10.78 -22.48
C GLY A 203 11.10 -9.96 -21.43
N THR A 204 11.84 -9.11 -20.74
CA THR A 204 11.29 -8.17 -19.76
C THR A 204 10.29 -7.21 -20.41
N ALA A 205 10.55 -6.70 -21.62
CA ALA A 205 9.61 -5.83 -22.34
C ALA A 205 8.31 -6.58 -22.70
N CYS A 206 8.40 -7.81 -23.19
CA CYS A 206 7.23 -8.64 -23.53
C CYS A 206 6.39 -8.97 -22.29
N ALA A 207 7.02 -9.32 -21.17
CA ALA A 207 6.32 -9.61 -19.91
C ALA A 207 5.57 -8.38 -19.38
N ASN A 208 6.23 -7.21 -19.39
CA ASN A 208 5.58 -5.95 -19.01
C ASN A 208 4.45 -5.55 -19.95
N LEU A 209 4.60 -5.75 -21.25
CA LEU A 209 3.54 -5.48 -22.23
C LEU A 209 2.32 -6.39 -21.98
N LEU A 210 2.55 -7.66 -21.70
CA LEU A 210 1.49 -8.62 -21.38
C LEU A 210 0.73 -8.20 -20.12
N ARG A 211 1.46 -7.88 -19.04
CA ARG A 211 0.87 -7.39 -17.78
C ARG A 211 0.10 -6.09 -17.98
N CYS A 212 0.71 -5.10 -18.66
CA CYS A 212 0.09 -3.82 -18.93
C CYS A 212 -1.23 -3.99 -19.71
N SER A 213 -1.19 -4.77 -20.79
CA SER A 213 -2.37 -5.05 -21.63
C SER A 213 -3.47 -5.76 -20.84
N ALA A 214 -3.13 -6.77 -20.06
CA ALA A 214 -4.08 -7.50 -19.21
C ALA A 214 -4.68 -6.61 -18.12
N THR A 215 -3.86 -5.76 -17.49
CA THR A 215 -4.31 -4.80 -16.45
C THR A 215 -5.27 -3.77 -17.03
N VAL A 216 -4.91 -3.14 -18.14
CA VAL A 216 -5.75 -2.14 -18.82
C VAL A 216 -7.05 -2.77 -19.31
N PHE A 217 -6.98 -3.96 -19.94
CA PHE A 217 -8.18 -4.70 -20.39
C PHE A 217 -9.13 -4.98 -19.22
N TYR A 218 -8.60 -5.50 -18.10
CA TYR A 218 -9.42 -5.83 -16.95
C TYR A 218 -10.05 -4.58 -16.31
N LEU A 219 -9.28 -3.51 -16.11
CA LEU A 219 -9.79 -2.26 -15.54
C LEU A 219 -10.86 -1.61 -16.43
N ASN A 220 -10.67 -1.63 -17.74
CA ASN A 220 -11.64 -1.07 -18.68
C ASN A 220 -12.93 -1.89 -18.78
N ARG A 221 -12.84 -3.23 -18.65
CA ARG A 221 -13.99 -4.14 -18.81
C ARG A 221 -14.82 -4.33 -17.54
N TYR A 222 -14.16 -4.33 -16.38
CA TYR A 222 -14.75 -4.76 -15.11
C TYR A 222 -14.74 -3.70 -14.00
N THR A 223 -14.22 -2.50 -14.29
CA THR A 223 -14.23 -1.37 -13.37
C THR A 223 -14.59 -0.09 -14.11
N ASP A 224 -15.01 0.94 -13.36
CA ASP A 224 -15.30 2.27 -13.94
C ASP A 224 -14.09 3.21 -13.91
N MET A 225 -12.88 2.67 -13.65
CA MET A 225 -11.66 3.48 -13.46
C MET A 225 -11.27 4.31 -14.68
N TYR A 226 -11.62 3.86 -15.90
CA TYR A 226 -11.30 4.57 -17.15
C TYR A 226 -12.50 5.25 -17.83
N ARG A 227 -13.71 5.17 -17.24
CA ARG A 227 -14.92 5.73 -17.84
C ARG A 227 -15.09 7.24 -17.67
N SER A 228 -14.38 7.87 -16.75
CA SER A 228 -14.52 9.29 -16.43
C SER A 228 -13.67 10.17 -17.33
N SER A 229 -14.06 10.39 -18.56
CA SER A 229 -13.29 11.16 -19.56
C SER A 229 -13.59 12.66 -19.64
N GLY A 230 -14.61 13.15 -18.94
CA GLY A 230 -15.13 14.52 -19.12
C GLY A 230 -14.41 15.64 -18.32
N TYR A 231 -13.69 15.31 -17.26
CA TYR A 231 -13.10 16.30 -16.36
C TYR A 231 -11.79 16.90 -16.90
N ARG A 232 -11.66 18.22 -16.83
CA ARG A 232 -10.42 18.90 -17.21
C ARG A 232 -9.38 18.79 -16.10
N LEU A 233 -8.12 18.60 -16.49
CA LEU A 233 -6.98 18.59 -15.58
C LEU A 233 -6.83 19.98 -14.92
N LYS A 234 -6.96 20.05 -13.59
CA LYS A 234 -6.71 21.27 -12.82
C LYS A 234 -5.37 21.14 -12.08
N ALA A 235 -4.61 22.21 -12.00
CA ALA A 235 -3.33 22.23 -11.27
C ALA A 235 -3.48 21.81 -9.79
N ALA A 236 -4.62 22.10 -9.17
CA ALA A 236 -4.91 21.70 -7.80
C ALA A 236 -4.98 20.16 -7.63
N ASP A 237 -5.62 19.46 -8.57
CA ASP A 237 -5.76 18.00 -8.53
C ASP A 237 -4.40 17.33 -8.75
N VAL A 238 -3.58 17.87 -9.66
CA VAL A 238 -2.20 17.40 -9.86
C VAL A 238 -1.37 17.59 -8.59
N LYS A 239 -1.46 18.77 -7.96
CA LYS A 239 -0.75 19.06 -6.70
C LYS A 239 -1.20 18.14 -5.57
N GLU A 240 -2.49 17.80 -5.47
CA GLU A 240 -3.01 16.85 -4.49
C GLU A 240 -2.40 15.44 -4.70
N VAL A 241 -2.43 14.94 -5.94
CA VAL A 241 -1.88 13.61 -6.27
C VAL A 241 -0.37 13.56 -6.03
N LEU A 242 0.38 14.54 -6.52
CA LEU A 242 1.83 14.59 -6.33
C LEU A 242 2.22 14.77 -4.85
N GLY A 243 1.43 15.56 -4.10
CA GLY A 243 1.62 15.74 -2.67
C GLY A 243 1.44 14.45 -1.86
N CYS A 244 0.44 13.65 -2.21
CA CYS A 244 0.20 12.34 -1.57
C CYS A 244 1.27 11.29 -1.92
N GLY A 245 1.81 11.32 -3.14
CA GLY A 245 2.88 10.40 -3.58
C GLY A 245 4.30 10.83 -3.17
N GLY A 246 4.48 12.12 -2.82
CA GLY A 246 5.78 12.72 -2.51
C GLY A 246 6.62 12.00 -1.46
N PRO A 247 6.07 11.56 -0.33
CA PRO A 247 6.81 10.84 0.71
C PRO A 247 7.50 9.57 0.20
N ASP A 248 6.78 8.73 -0.55
CA ASP A 248 7.30 7.45 -1.07
C ASP A 248 8.38 7.70 -2.15
N THR A 249 8.20 8.74 -2.96
CA THR A 249 9.17 9.15 -3.98
C THR A 249 10.45 9.70 -3.39
N THR A 250 10.32 10.61 -2.42
CA THR A 250 11.47 11.19 -1.72
C THR A 250 12.28 10.10 -1.04
N TYR A 251 11.60 9.11 -0.45
CA TYR A 251 12.25 7.95 0.13
C TYR A 251 13.17 7.24 -0.87
N SER A 252 12.68 6.90 -2.06
CA SER A 252 13.45 6.16 -3.05
C SER A 252 14.71 6.92 -3.51
N LEU A 253 14.59 8.23 -3.70
CA LEU A 253 15.73 9.07 -4.09
C LEU A 253 16.79 9.16 -2.98
N VAL A 254 16.36 9.41 -1.75
CA VAL A 254 17.29 9.63 -0.63
C VAL A 254 18.01 8.34 -0.25
N VAL A 255 17.34 7.17 -0.39
CA VAL A 255 17.96 5.85 -0.19
C VAL A 255 19.13 5.61 -1.15
N ALA A 256 19.04 6.07 -2.39
CA ALA A 256 20.14 5.94 -3.35
C ALA A 256 21.40 6.69 -2.88
N PHE A 257 21.24 7.95 -2.45
CA PHE A 257 22.34 8.74 -1.88
C PHE A 257 22.90 8.14 -0.60
N GLN A 258 22.03 7.75 0.32
CA GLN A 258 22.40 7.09 1.57
C GLN A 258 23.24 5.84 1.32
N SER A 259 22.81 4.99 0.37
CA SER A 259 23.51 3.75 0.04
C SER A 259 24.91 3.98 -0.48
N PHE A 260 25.11 5.06 -1.25
CA PHE A 260 26.44 5.44 -1.75
C PHE A 260 27.40 5.80 -0.60
N PHE A 261 27.01 6.72 0.27
CA PHE A 261 27.86 7.13 1.40
C PHE A 261 28.12 5.98 2.38
N PHE A 262 27.11 5.17 2.66
CA PHE A 262 27.26 4.01 3.53
C PHE A 262 28.23 2.99 2.94
N MET A 263 28.22 2.78 1.61
CA MET A 263 29.15 1.88 0.94
C MET A 263 30.60 2.35 1.09
N GLN A 264 30.87 3.65 0.94
CA GLN A 264 32.21 4.20 1.14
C GLN A 264 32.73 3.92 2.56
N ILE A 265 31.88 4.08 3.57
CA ILE A 265 32.24 3.80 4.98
C ILE A 265 32.56 2.32 5.17
N ILE A 266 31.76 1.44 4.61
CA ILE A 266 31.94 -0.02 4.71
C ILE A 266 33.25 -0.47 4.01
N LEU A 267 33.51 0.02 2.81
CA LEU A 267 34.75 -0.30 2.09
C LEU A 267 36.01 0.19 2.83
N ASN A 268 35.93 1.35 3.48
CA ASN A 268 37.03 1.85 4.29
C ASN A 268 37.27 1.03 5.58
N ALA A 269 36.21 0.42 6.15
CA ALA A 269 36.30 -0.33 7.40
C ALA A 269 36.62 -1.81 7.23
N PHE A 270 36.11 -2.45 6.19
CA PHE A 270 36.25 -3.89 5.92
C PHE A 270 37.14 -4.21 4.70
N GLY A 271 37.53 -3.19 3.94
CA GLY A 271 38.17 -3.42 2.63
C GLY A 271 37.20 -4.04 1.62
N PRO A 272 37.71 -4.78 0.60
CA PRO A 272 36.87 -5.38 -0.46
C PRO A 272 35.77 -6.33 0.06
N GLU A 273 36.02 -7.05 1.15
CA GLU A 273 35.05 -7.97 1.77
C GLU A 273 33.78 -7.26 2.26
N GLY A 274 33.91 -5.98 2.61
CA GLY A 274 32.78 -5.17 3.05
C GLY A 274 31.68 -5.03 2.01
N GLY A 275 32.04 -5.01 0.74
CA GLY A 275 31.09 -4.99 -0.37
C GLY A 275 30.23 -6.26 -0.42
N ALA A 276 30.84 -7.43 -0.22
CA ALA A 276 30.16 -8.71 -0.19
C ALA A 276 29.22 -8.81 1.02
N ILE A 277 29.70 -8.42 2.21
CA ILE A 277 28.87 -8.41 3.45
C ILE A 277 27.66 -7.49 3.28
N LYS A 278 27.86 -6.28 2.75
CA LYS A 278 26.75 -5.34 2.47
C LYS A 278 25.79 -5.92 1.43
N GLY A 279 26.28 -6.60 0.41
CA GLY A 279 25.46 -7.27 -0.62
C GLY A 279 24.54 -8.32 -0.01
N VAL A 280 25.07 -9.19 0.84
CA VAL A 280 24.28 -10.19 1.59
C VAL A 280 23.24 -9.53 2.48
N CYS A 281 23.60 -8.46 3.19
CA CYS A 281 22.66 -7.69 4.01
C CYS A 281 21.52 -7.07 3.17
N ALA A 282 21.84 -6.50 2.01
CA ALA A 282 20.86 -5.90 1.11
C ALA A 282 19.90 -6.94 0.54
N PHE A 283 20.40 -8.11 0.14
CA PHE A 283 19.57 -9.21 -0.34
C PHE A 283 18.64 -9.74 0.76
N CYS A 284 19.18 -9.94 1.96
CA CYS A 284 18.39 -10.35 3.12
C CYS A 284 17.26 -9.35 3.41
N PHE A 285 17.56 -8.05 3.34
CA PHE A 285 16.55 -7.01 3.50
C PHE A 285 15.52 -7.04 2.37
N SER A 286 15.91 -7.31 1.13
CA SER A 286 14.96 -7.39 0.02
C SER A 286 13.90 -8.46 0.26
N ILE A 287 14.28 -9.63 0.80
CA ILE A 287 13.36 -10.69 1.19
C ILE A 287 12.47 -10.24 2.36
N ALA A 288 13.04 -9.66 3.41
CA ALA A 288 12.29 -9.15 4.55
C ALA A 288 11.32 -8.05 4.13
N ASN A 289 11.74 -7.18 3.21
CA ASN A 289 10.95 -6.06 2.71
C ASN A 289 9.70 -6.51 1.93
N VAL A 290 9.73 -7.66 1.27
CA VAL A 290 8.54 -8.26 0.62
C VAL A 290 7.41 -8.43 1.65
N LEU A 291 7.73 -8.94 2.84
CA LEU A 291 6.76 -9.14 3.92
C LEU A 291 6.33 -7.81 4.54
N ILE A 292 7.30 -6.97 4.91
CA ILE A 292 7.09 -5.69 5.59
C ILE A 292 6.25 -4.74 4.71
N SER A 293 6.64 -4.54 3.46
CA SER A 293 5.92 -3.66 2.54
C SER A 293 4.56 -4.25 2.13
N GLY A 294 4.45 -5.58 2.02
CA GLY A 294 3.18 -6.24 1.73
C GLY A 294 2.11 -5.97 2.79
N VAL A 295 2.48 -5.94 4.07
CA VAL A 295 1.56 -5.54 5.15
C VAL A 295 1.15 -4.07 5.02
N VAL A 296 2.09 -3.17 4.76
CA VAL A 296 1.82 -1.74 4.62
C VAL A 296 0.90 -1.44 3.44
N GLU A 297 1.22 -2.01 2.28
CA GLU A 297 0.47 -1.78 1.04
C GLU A 297 -0.92 -2.45 1.09
N GLY A 298 -1.03 -3.62 1.75
CA GLY A 298 -2.32 -4.25 2.00
C GLY A 298 -3.21 -3.47 2.97
N THR A 299 -2.61 -2.69 3.87
CA THR A 299 -3.33 -1.85 4.83
C THR A 299 -3.74 -0.48 4.23
N ARG A 300 -2.98 0.04 3.27
CA ARG A 300 -3.14 1.38 2.68
C ARG A 300 -4.57 1.72 2.22
N PRO A 301 -5.28 0.88 1.45
CA PRO A 301 -6.62 1.22 0.98
C PRO A 301 -7.64 1.37 2.11
N VAL A 302 -7.55 0.51 3.13
CA VAL A 302 -8.44 0.55 4.29
C VAL A 302 -8.20 1.81 5.12
N VAL A 303 -6.94 2.17 5.35
CA VAL A 303 -6.56 3.43 6.03
C VAL A 303 -7.05 4.64 5.25
N GLY A 304 -6.93 4.64 3.91
CA GLY A 304 -7.41 5.70 3.04
C GLY A 304 -8.93 5.89 3.16
N LEU A 305 -9.69 4.80 3.08
CA LEU A 305 -11.16 4.80 3.23
C LEU A 305 -11.59 5.37 4.58
N LEU A 306 -11.04 4.85 5.68
CA LEU A 306 -11.42 5.27 7.04
C LEU A 306 -10.97 6.71 7.34
N SER A 307 -9.81 7.14 6.81
CA SER A 307 -9.35 8.53 6.91
C SER A 307 -10.27 9.49 6.15
N GLY A 308 -10.73 9.10 4.97
CA GLY A 308 -11.69 9.88 4.18
C GLY A 308 -13.08 9.97 4.80
N ALA A 309 -13.53 8.89 5.45
CA ALA A 309 -14.80 8.82 6.18
C ALA A 309 -14.78 9.58 7.53
N ASP A 310 -13.65 10.14 7.95
CA ASP A 310 -13.40 10.73 9.28
C ASP A 310 -13.70 9.74 10.43
N ASP A 311 -13.52 8.46 10.16
CA ASP A 311 -13.70 7.38 11.13
C ASP A 311 -12.45 7.23 12.00
N LYS A 312 -12.30 8.10 13.00
CA LYS A 312 -11.15 8.14 13.90
C LYS A 312 -10.97 6.84 14.68
N LYS A 313 -12.04 6.18 15.04
CA LYS A 313 -12.00 4.91 15.79
C LYS A 313 -11.57 3.75 14.90
N GLY A 314 -12.17 3.61 13.72
CA GLY A 314 -11.79 2.59 12.73
C GLY A 314 -10.35 2.76 12.31
N LEU A 315 -9.91 4.00 12.06
CA LEU A 315 -8.52 4.32 11.72
C LEU A 315 -7.54 3.88 12.82
N SER A 316 -7.88 4.15 14.09
CA SER A 316 -7.05 3.70 15.23
C SER A 316 -6.97 2.17 15.34
N ILE A 317 -8.08 1.47 15.08
CA ILE A 317 -8.15 0.00 15.11
C ILE A 317 -7.28 -0.59 13.99
N VAL A 318 -7.48 -0.15 12.74
CA VAL A 318 -6.73 -0.70 11.60
C VAL A 318 -5.24 -0.39 11.70
N MET A 319 -4.87 0.78 12.18
CA MET A 319 -3.46 1.11 12.44
C MET A 319 -2.84 0.20 13.50
N LYS A 320 -3.55 -0.07 14.61
CA LYS A 320 -3.08 -1.01 15.63
C LYS A 320 -2.92 -2.43 15.06
N GLN A 321 -3.91 -2.92 14.30
CA GLN A 321 -3.86 -4.24 13.68
C GLN A 321 -2.71 -4.33 12.68
N GLY A 322 -2.57 -3.34 11.78
CA GLY A 322 -1.48 -3.29 10.80
C GLY A 322 -0.10 -3.22 11.45
N LEU A 323 0.07 -2.43 12.51
CA LEU A 323 1.33 -2.35 13.26
C LEU A 323 1.69 -3.68 13.92
N VAL A 324 0.73 -4.37 14.53
CA VAL A 324 0.96 -5.70 15.14
C VAL A 324 1.35 -6.71 14.08
N LEU A 325 0.62 -6.78 12.97
CA LEU A 325 0.93 -7.71 11.87
C LEU A 325 2.30 -7.41 11.27
N ASN A 326 2.63 -6.14 11.07
CA ASN A 326 3.94 -5.72 10.55
C ASN A 326 5.08 -6.06 11.54
N ALA A 327 4.89 -5.83 12.82
CA ALA A 327 5.86 -6.20 13.85
C ALA A 327 6.08 -7.72 13.89
N MET A 328 5.03 -8.52 13.78
CA MET A 328 5.13 -9.99 13.75
C MET A 328 5.90 -10.48 12.52
N THR A 329 5.60 -9.97 11.33
CA THR A 329 6.29 -10.36 10.09
C THR A 329 7.75 -9.91 10.10
N ALA A 330 8.04 -8.69 10.56
CA ALA A 330 9.40 -8.17 10.67
C ALA A 330 10.22 -8.92 11.74
N LEU A 331 9.61 -9.25 12.88
CA LEU A 331 10.24 -10.06 13.93
C LEU A 331 10.56 -11.47 13.41
N MET A 332 9.61 -12.10 12.69
CA MET A 332 9.84 -13.41 12.09
C MET A 332 11.04 -13.36 11.12
N ALA A 333 11.09 -12.35 10.24
CA ALA A 333 12.22 -12.16 9.34
C ALA A 333 13.54 -11.96 10.09
N THR A 334 13.54 -11.15 11.17
CA THR A 334 14.71 -10.95 12.03
C THR A 334 15.18 -12.25 12.67
N LEU A 335 14.27 -13.07 13.21
CA LEU A 335 14.60 -14.35 13.83
C LEU A 335 15.18 -15.35 12.82
N VAL A 336 14.64 -15.42 11.61
CA VAL A 336 15.20 -16.26 10.53
C VAL A 336 16.65 -15.86 10.24
N VAL A 337 16.93 -14.57 10.11
CA VAL A 337 18.30 -14.08 9.89
C VAL A 337 19.21 -14.37 11.09
N TRP A 338 18.69 -14.21 12.30
CA TRP A 338 19.47 -14.40 13.53
C TRP A 338 19.91 -15.85 13.73
N PHE A 339 19.01 -16.80 13.46
CA PHE A 339 19.29 -18.23 13.65
C PHE A 339 19.97 -18.89 12.44
N PHE A 340 19.70 -18.40 11.23
CA PHE A 340 20.16 -19.01 9.99
C PHE A 340 20.96 -18.06 9.07
N PRO A 341 21.94 -17.27 9.59
CA PRO A 341 22.67 -16.29 8.79
C PRO A 341 23.45 -16.95 7.64
N GLY A 342 23.96 -18.16 7.85
CA GLY A 342 24.74 -18.91 6.86
C GLY A 342 24.01 -19.19 5.56
N ILE A 343 22.68 -19.34 5.58
CA ILE A 343 21.87 -19.58 4.38
C ILE A 343 22.02 -18.39 3.41
N PHE A 344 22.01 -17.16 3.91
CA PHE A 344 22.11 -15.95 3.07
C PHE A 344 23.48 -15.81 2.42
N PHE A 345 24.55 -16.18 3.14
CA PHE A 345 25.90 -16.22 2.56
C PHE A 345 26.04 -17.33 1.52
N ALA A 346 25.52 -18.53 1.80
CA ALA A 346 25.55 -19.66 0.89
C ALA A 346 24.80 -19.35 -0.43
N LEU A 347 23.65 -18.67 -0.36
CA LEU A 347 22.91 -18.22 -1.55
C LEU A 347 23.69 -17.23 -2.41
N HIS A 348 24.66 -16.52 -1.82
CA HIS A 348 25.59 -15.63 -2.56
C HIS A 348 26.88 -16.35 -3.01
N GLY A 349 26.97 -17.67 -2.88
CA GLY A 349 28.14 -18.43 -3.27
C GLY A 349 29.36 -18.26 -2.33
N ILE A 350 29.17 -17.61 -1.17
CA ILE A 350 30.24 -17.40 -0.18
C ILE A 350 30.31 -18.64 0.71
N ARG A 351 31.32 -19.49 0.49
CA ARG A 351 31.51 -20.74 1.23
C ARG A 351 32.23 -20.56 2.55
N GLU A 352 33.23 -19.70 2.57
CA GLU A 352 33.97 -19.32 3.80
C GLU A 352 33.32 -18.06 4.38
N ILE A 353 32.54 -18.21 5.44
CA ILE A 353 31.75 -17.12 6.01
C ILE A 353 32.58 -16.47 7.11
N PRO A 354 32.97 -15.18 6.98
CA PRO A 354 33.69 -14.49 8.04
C PRO A 354 32.78 -14.30 9.27
N ASP A 355 33.31 -14.51 10.47
CA ASP A 355 32.57 -14.24 11.74
C ASP A 355 32.07 -12.79 11.80
N ALA A 356 32.87 -11.85 11.30
CA ALA A 356 32.49 -10.45 11.15
C ALA A 356 31.28 -10.27 10.24
N GLY A 357 31.13 -11.09 9.18
CA GLY A 357 29.97 -11.08 8.29
C GLY A 357 28.70 -11.56 8.99
N ILE A 358 28.77 -12.66 9.74
CA ILE A 358 27.64 -13.17 10.53
C ILE A 358 27.17 -12.14 11.55
N MET A 359 28.10 -11.56 12.28
CA MET A 359 27.78 -10.52 13.28
C MET A 359 27.15 -9.30 12.62
N SER A 360 27.69 -8.84 11.50
CA SER A 360 27.17 -7.71 10.71
C SER A 360 25.71 -7.96 10.28
N LEU A 361 25.42 -9.16 9.74
CA LEU A 361 24.08 -9.51 9.26
C LEU A 361 23.07 -9.60 10.42
N ARG A 362 23.47 -10.16 11.57
CA ARG A 362 22.62 -10.21 12.76
C ARG A 362 22.30 -8.82 13.28
N LEU A 363 23.30 -7.96 13.45
CA LEU A 363 23.10 -6.58 13.89
C LEU A 363 22.25 -5.77 12.92
N PHE A 364 22.49 -5.96 11.62
CA PHE A 364 21.70 -5.35 10.56
C PHE A 364 20.22 -5.74 10.66
N SER A 365 19.90 -7.01 10.92
CA SER A 365 18.49 -7.46 10.95
C SER A 365 17.64 -6.85 12.07
N LEU A 366 18.26 -6.35 13.14
CA LEU A 366 17.54 -5.77 14.29
C LEU A 366 16.68 -4.55 13.92
N TYR A 367 17.03 -3.83 12.84
CA TYR A 367 16.27 -2.66 12.44
C TYR A 367 14.95 -2.99 11.70
N PHE A 368 14.74 -4.23 11.25
CA PHE A 368 13.57 -4.60 10.42
C PHE A 368 12.24 -4.26 11.09
N VAL A 369 12.12 -4.49 12.40
CA VAL A 369 10.90 -4.21 13.17
C VAL A 369 10.59 -2.70 13.16
N PHE A 370 11.60 -1.87 13.40
CA PHE A 370 11.44 -0.41 13.43
C PHE A 370 11.21 0.15 12.02
N ARG A 371 11.78 -0.50 11.00
CA ARG A 371 11.54 -0.18 9.59
C ARG A 371 10.09 -0.40 9.20
N GLY A 372 9.49 -1.51 9.63
CA GLY A 372 8.07 -1.77 9.41
C GLY A 372 7.19 -0.70 10.05
N PHE A 373 7.53 -0.27 11.26
CA PHE A 373 6.84 0.82 11.93
C PHE A 373 6.97 2.15 11.15
N ASP A 374 8.16 2.50 10.66
CA ASP A 374 8.40 3.71 9.86
C ASP A 374 7.52 3.73 8.59
N TYR A 375 7.46 2.61 7.86
CA TYR A 375 6.61 2.50 6.67
C TYR A 375 5.13 2.73 6.98
N MET A 376 4.62 2.11 8.05
CA MET A 376 3.23 2.29 8.50
C MET A 376 2.94 3.74 8.89
N MET A 377 3.87 4.39 9.59
CA MET A 377 3.69 5.79 10.02
C MET A 377 3.71 6.76 8.84
N ARG A 378 4.60 6.58 7.88
CA ARG A 378 4.63 7.41 6.67
C ARG A 378 3.33 7.27 5.87
N MET A 379 2.82 6.05 5.70
CA MET A 379 1.54 5.79 5.06
C MET A 379 0.39 6.48 5.82
N TYR A 380 0.35 6.37 7.16
CA TYR A 380 -0.65 7.04 8.00
C TYR A 380 -0.61 8.56 7.84
N LEU A 381 0.58 9.18 7.94
CA LEU A 381 0.75 10.63 7.82
C LEU A 381 0.36 11.13 6.43
N SER A 382 0.68 10.39 5.37
CA SER A 382 0.26 10.72 4.00
C SER A 382 -1.27 10.75 3.87
N ASN A 383 -1.98 9.79 4.45
CA ASN A 383 -3.44 9.74 4.45
C ASN A 383 -4.09 10.85 5.31
N ARG A 384 -3.39 11.31 6.36
CA ARG A 384 -3.81 12.46 7.20
C ARG A 384 -3.45 13.82 6.60
N LYS A 385 -2.99 13.86 5.34
CA LYS A 385 -2.51 15.08 4.64
C LYS A 385 -1.33 15.77 5.34
N ASP A 386 -0.55 15.02 6.12
CA ASP A 386 0.66 15.47 6.82
C ASP A 386 1.93 14.98 6.08
N SER A 387 1.86 15.02 4.75
CA SER A 387 2.92 14.53 3.85
C SER A 387 4.26 15.24 4.07
N GLY A 388 4.24 16.51 4.45
CA GLY A 388 5.47 17.27 4.75
C GLY A 388 6.26 16.67 5.91
N TYR A 389 5.57 16.23 6.98
CA TYR A 389 6.24 15.55 8.09
C TYR A 389 6.73 14.15 7.70
N ALA A 390 5.98 13.42 6.88
CA ALA A 390 6.41 12.13 6.36
C ALA A 390 7.70 12.25 5.51
N VAL A 391 7.81 13.30 4.67
CA VAL A 391 9.04 13.62 3.94
C VAL A 391 10.18 13.96 4.89
N ALA A 392 9.93 14.78 5.91
CA ALA A 392 10.95 15.14 6.90
C ALA A 392 11.49 13.91 7.64
N LEU A 393 10.63 12.95 8.03
CA LEU A 393 11.06 11.68 8.62
C LEU A 393 11.97 10.89 7.66
N THR A 394 11.65 10.88 6.38
CA THR A 394 12.46 10.22 5.35
C THR A 394 13.85 10.86 5.24
N LEU A 395 13.91 12.18 5.21
CA LEU A 395 15.18 12.92 5.14
C LEU A 395 16.04 12.71 6.39
N VAL A 396 15.43 12.78 7.58
CA VAL A 396 16.12 12.55 8.85
C VAL A 396 16.65 11.12 8.91
N GLY A 397 15.81 10.13 8.63
CA GLY A 397 16.21 8.71 8.70
C GLY A 397 17.38 8.41 7.77
N ASN A 398 17.23 8.72 6.48
CA ASN A 398 18.26 8.38 5.51
C ASN A 398 19.50 9.30 5.59
N GLY A 399 19.35 10.54 6.08
CA GLY A 399 20.48 11.46 6.29
C GLY A 399 21.32 11.14 7.50
N THR A 400 20.71 10.67 8.60
CA THR A 400 21.43 10.34 9.85
C THR A 400 22.15 8.99 9.78
N LEU A 401 21.75 8.07 8.92
CA LEU A 401 22.37 6.76 8.82
C LEU A 401 23.88 6.83 8.47
N PRO A 402 24.33 7.55 7.42
CA PRO A 402 25.75 7.69 7.14
C PRO A 402 26.52 8.38 8.29
N VAL A 403 25.87 9.31 9.00
CA VAL A 403 26.48 10.01 10.14
C VAL A 403 26.75 9.04 11.28
N PHE A 404 25.75 8.25 11.69
CA PHE A 404 25.95 7.23 12.72
C PHE A 404 26.97 6.17 12.27
N ALA A 405 26.91 5.73 11.02
CA ALA A 405 27.88 4.78 10.48
C ALA A 405 29.32 5.34 10.54
N PHE A 406 29.50 6.59 10.18
CA PHE A 406 30.80 7.26 10.25
C PHE A 406 31.32 7.36 11.68
N ILE A 407 30.48 7.78 12.62
CA ILE A 407 30.88 7.88 14.05
C ILE A 407 31.29 6.50 14.57
N ILE A 408 30.46 5.46 14.34
CA ILE A 408 30.74 4.10 14.83
C ILE A 408 32.01 3.55 14.18
N SER A 409 32.25 3.81 12.89
CA SER A 409 33.45 3.33 12.18
C SER A 409 34.77 3.87 12.77
N ARG A 410 34.70 4.98 13.49
CA ARG A 410 35.88 5.58 14.17
C ARG A 410 36.08 5.10 15.61
N MET A 411 35.02 4.55 16.22
CA MET A 411 35.03 4.26 17.68
C MET A 411 34.95 2.77 17.99
N ALA A 412 34.52 1.92 17.05
CA ALA A 412 34.15 0.55 17.32
C ALA A 412 34.64 -0.43 16.22
N ALA A 413 34.53 -1.73 16.54
CA ALA A 413 34.84 -2.80 15.58
C ALA A 413 33.94 -2.74 14.34
N PRO A 414 34.45 -3.09 13.14
CA PRO A 414 33.73 -2.96 11.86
C PRO A 414 32.31 -3.54 11.83
N PRO A 415 31.98 -4.71 12.42
CA PRO A 415 30.61 -5.23 12.41
C PRO A 415 29.59 -4.32 13.10
N LEU A 416 30.02 -3.53 14.10
CA LEU A 416 29.15 -2.63 14.84
C LEU A 416 28.64 -1.45 13.98
N ILE A 417 29.26 -1.18 12.84
CA ILE A 417 28.78 -0.15 11.88
C ILE A 417 27.33 -0.43 11.46
N PHE A 418 26.92 -1.70 11.37
CA PHE A 418 25.56 -2.07 11.00
C PHE A 418 24.51 -1.73 12.06
N LEU A 419 24.92 -1.41 13.32
CA LEU A 419 24.02 -0.84 14.33
C LEU A 419 23.52 0.56 13.95
N SER A 420 24.21 1.27 13.05
CA SER A 420 23.75 2.56 12.54
C SER A 420 22.33 2.51 11.97
N TYR A 421 21.94 1.39 11.33
CA TYR A 421 20.58 1.16 10.86
C TYR A 421 19.58 1.15 12.02
N LEU A 422 19.88 0.41 13.09
CA LEU A 422 19.03 0.35 14.27
C LEU A 422 18.92 1.71 14.96
N LEU A 423 20.03 2.42 15.17
CA LEU A 423 20.05 3.73 15.80
C LEU A 423 19.25 4.77 15.00
N THR A 424 19.39 4.74 13.69
CA THR A 424 18.63 5.61 12.78
C THR A 424 17.12 5.33 12.88
N GLU A 425 16.72 4.07 12.82
CA GLU A 425 15.30 3.71 12.88
C GLU A 425 14.71 3.96 14.28
N LEU A 426 15.49 3.83 15.36
CA LEU A 426 15.06 4.23 16.71
C LEU A 426 14.79 5.74 16.80
N LEU A 427 15.63 6.57 16.16
CA LEU A 427 15.41 8.01 16.08
C LEU A 427 14.11 8.31 15.31
N VAL A 428 13.94 7.71 14.13
CA VAL A 428 12.73 7.86 13.31
C VAL A 428 11.49 7.38 14.06
N PHE A 429 11.60 6.25 14.77
CA PHE A 429 10.53 5.72 15.62
C PHE A 429 10.11 6.72 16.71
N ALA A 430 11.07 7.31 17.41
CA ALA A 430 10.79 8.30 18.46
C ALA A 430 10.06 9.54 17.90
N LEU A 431 10.53 10.06 16.75
CA LEU A 431 9.92 11.21 16.08
C LEU A 431 8.51 10.87 15.55
N SER A 432 8.34 9.71 14.94
CA SER A 432 7.06 9.21 14.43
C SER A 432 6.05 9.00 15.54
N MET A 433 6.48 8.39 16.67
CA MET A 433 5.62 8.19 17.84
C MET A 433 5.18 9.50 18.47
N ARG A 434 6.10 10.48 18.56
CA ARG A 434 5.76 11.84 19.04
C ARG A 434 4.68 12.46 18.15
N ARG A 435 4.82 12.38 16.80
CA ARG A 435 3.84 12.94 15.86
C ARG A 435 2.52 12.20 15.91
N TYR A 436 2.54 10.86 16.02
CA TYR A 436 1.34 10.04 16.17
C TYR A 436 0.57 10.37 17.44
N ARG A 437 1.26 10.50 18.58
CA ARG A 437 0.65 10.93 19.85
C ARG A 437 0.05 12.33 19.76
N TRP A 438 0.71 13.24 19.03
CA TRP A 438 0.17 14.58 18.78
C TRP A 438 -1.14 14.52 17.98
N TRP A 439 -1.22 13.67 16.95
CA TRP A 439 -2.46 13.47 16.20
C TRP A 439 -3.56 12.88 17.06
N LEU A 440 -3.27 11.87 17.87
CA LEU A 440 -4.25 11.30 18.81
C LEU A 440 -4.74 12.32 19.83
N ALA A 441 -3.86 13.16 20.36
CA ALA A 441 -4.22 14.22 21.29
C ALA A 441 -5.08 15.30 20.60
N LYS A 442 -4.74 15.67 19.35
CA LYS A 442 -5.51 16.60 18.54
C LYS A 442 -6.91 16.05 18.24
N ASP A 443 -7.01 14.80 17.79
CA ASP A 443 -8.30 14.15 17.53
C ASP A 443 -9.17 14.09 18.79
N ARG A 444 -8.57 13.81 19.94
CA ARG A 444 -9.28 13.81 21.24
C ARG A 444 -9.74 15.22 21.63
N LYS A 445 -8.88 16.22 21.43
CA LYS A 445 -9.23 17.61 21.72
C LYS A 445 -10.34 18.11 20.82
N GLU A 446 -10.29 17.84 19.52
CA GLU A 446 -11.36 18.17 18.57
C GLU A 446 -12.69 17.51 18.94
N GLN A 447 -12.67 16.28 19.47
CA GLN A 447 -13.87 15.61 19.98
C GLN A 447 -14.43 16.24 21.26
N LEU A 448 -13.57 16.80 22.11
CA LEU A 448 -13.99 17.46 23.36
C LEU A 448 -14.41 18.91 23.14
N ASP A 449 -13.74 19.62 22.22
CA ASP A 449 -14.04 21.04 21.91
C ASP A 449 -15.28 21.18 21.02
N ASN A 450 -15.68 20.11 20.29
CA ASN A 450 -16.91 20.05 19.50
C ASN A 450 -18.05 19.50 20.37
N GLU A 451 -18.54 20.31 21.32
CA GLU A 451 -19.72 19.96 22.14
C GLU A 451 -20.98 19.66 21.26
N GLU A 452 -20.95 20.08 19.99
CA GLU A 452 -22.01 19.84 19.01
C GLU A 452 -21.88 18.48 18.30
N GLU A 453 -20.74 17.77 18.40
CA GLU A 453 -20.54 16.49 17.71
C GLU A 453 -20.40 15.32 18.69
N ILE A 454 -21.39 14.44 18.70
CA ILE A 454 -21.37 13.19 19.47
C ILE A 454 -21.27 12.02 18.50
N VAL A 455 -20.28 11.14 18.70
CA VAL A 455 -20.04 10.01 17.79
C VAL A 455 -20.16 8.68 18.54
N LEU A 456 -20.99 7.79 18.01
CA LEU A 456 -21.19 6.43 18.49
C LEU A 456 -20.66 5.42 17.46
N TYR A 457 -19.87 4.45 17.91
CA TYR A 457 -19.31 3.38 17.08
C TYR A 457 -19.80 2.02 17.58
N MET A 458 -20.41 1.23 16.69
CA MET A 458 -20.96 -0.07 17.03
C MET A 458 -20.58 -1.12 16.00
N THR A 459 -20.49 -2.39 16.43
CA THR A 459 -20.50 -3.58 15.57
C THR A 459 -21.77 -4.35 15.90
N ILE A 460 -22.63 -4.56 14.91
CA ILE A 460 -23.96 -5.12 15.08
C ILE A 460 -24.05 -6.44 14.30
N ARG A 461 -24.58 -7.47 14.96
CA ARG A 461 -25.00 -8.69 14.27
C ARG A 461 -26.44 -8.53 13.79
N PRO A 462 -26.83 -9.15 12.68
CA PRO A 462 -28.19 -9.03 12.15
C PRO A 462 -29.29 -9.42 13.14
N GLU A 463 -29.04 -10.37 14.04
CA GLU A 463 -29.96 -10.79 15.09
C GLU A 463 -30.16 -9.77 16.22
N ASP A 464 -29.18 -8.91 16.45
CA ASP A 464 -29.15 -7.92 17.53
C ASP A 464 -29.67 -6.54 17.10
N ALA A 465 -30.13 -6.35 15.85
CA ALA A 465 -30.46 -5.06 15.26
C ALA A 465 -31.48 -4.24 16.11
N VAL A 466 -32.54 -4.88 16.59
CA VAL A 466 -33.60 -4.21 17.36
C VAL A 466 -33.11 -3.79 18.75
N GLU A 467 -32.29 -4.63 19.41
CA GLU A 467 -31.74 -4.30 20.72
C GLU A 467 -30.67 -3.18 20.60
N ALA A 468 -29.82 -3.24 19.57
CA ALA A 468 -28.87 -2.19 19.27
C ALA A 468 -29.54 -0.85 18.96
N SER A 469 -30.69 -0.85 18.26
CA SER A 469 -31.45 0.36 17.97
C SER A 469 -32.05 0.99 19.23
N ARG A 470 -32.51 0.17 20.18
CA ARG A 470 -33.00 0.65 21.49
C ARG A 470 -31.88 1.31 22.29
N SER A 471 -30.71 0.66 22.34
CA SER A 471 -29.51 1.20 23.00
C SER A 471 -29.03 2.51 22.38
N LEU A 472 -29.13 2.65 21.05
CA LEU A 472 -28.83 3.90 20.35
C LEU A 472 -29.79 5.01 20.73
N ARG A 473 -31.11 4.71 20.86
CA ARG A 473 -32.11 5.70 21.27
C ARG A 473 -31.87 6.17 22.71
N ALA A 474 -31.61 5.23 23.62
CA ALA A 474 -31.26 5.57 25.01
C ALA A 474 -30.03 6.48 25.09
N PHE A 475 -29.00 6.19 24.29
CA PHE A 475 -27.82 7.04 24.19
C PHE A 475 -28.12 8.44 23.64
N ALA A 476 -28.98 8.54 22.63
CA ALA A 476 -29.38 9.80 22.05
C ALA A 476 -30.21 10.64 23.05
N ASP A 477 -31.14 10.00 23.80
CA ASP A 477 -31.95 10.65 24.84
C ASP A 477 -31.05 11.19 25.98
N GLU A 478 -30.06 10.42 26.44
CA GLU A 478 -29.11 10.85 27.49
C GLU A 478 -28.28 12.07 27.06
N ASN A 479 -27.94 12.16 25.77
CA ASN A 479 -27.17 13.26 25.21
C ASN A 479 -28.05 14.42 24.70
N GLY A 480 -29.34 14.41 24.96
CA GLY A 480 -30.27 15.50 24.64
C GLY A 480 -30.53 15.70 23.15
N ILE A 481 -30.35 14.66 22.33
CA ILE A 481 -30.66 14.66 20.91
C ILE A 481 -32.17 14.66 20.67
N ASP A 482 -32.64 15.35 19.63
CA ASP A 482 -34.06 15.37 19.26
C ASP A 482 -34.58 13.93 19.04
N LYS A 483 -35.68 13.62 19.73
CA LYS A 483 -36.32 12.29 19.66
C LYS A 483 -36.63 11.86 18.23
N ARG A 484 -37.02 12.80 17.35
CA ARG A 484 -37.29 12.51 15.94
C ARG A 484 -36.05 12.04 15.19
N VAL A 485 -34.91 12.68 15.44
CA VAL A 485 -33.63 12.30 14.86
C VAL A 485 -33.19 10.93 15.38
N ALA A 486 -33.26 10.71 16.69
CA ALA A 486 -32.94 9.42 17.32
C ALA A 486 -33.79 8.27 16.77
N TYR A 487 -35.12 8.46 16.62
CA TYR A 487 -36.02 7.45 16.03
C TYR A 487 -35.72 7.19 14.54
N ARG A 488 -35.44 8.23 13.76
CA ARG A 488 -35.11 8.09 12.34
C ARG A 488 -33.82 7.29 12.13
N ILE A 489 -32.76 7.57 12.91
CA ILE A 489 -31.50 6.84 12.82
C ILE A 489 -31.69 5.39 13.27
N ALA A 490 -32.38 5.16 14.38
CA ALA A 490 -32.68 3.82 14.88
C ALA A 490 -33.42 2.98 13.84
N LEU A 491 -34.41 3.56 13.16
CA LEU A 491 -35.13 2.93 12.08
C LEU A 491 -34.21 2.64 10.88
N CYS A 492 -33.40 3.63 10.45
CA CYS A 492 -32.44 3.41 9.38
C CYS A 492 -31.43 2.29 9.72
N MET A 493 -31.01 2.19 10.99
CA MET A 493 -30.09 1.14 11.44
C MET A 493 -30.75 -0.24 11.37
N GLU A 494 -31.99 -0.39 11.88
CA GLU A 494 -32.75 -1.63 11.82
C GLU A 494 -32.95 -2.10 10.38
N GLU A 495 -33.38 -1.18 9.49
CA GLU A 495 -33.62 -1.48 8.08
C GLU A 495 -32.35 -1.82 7.31
N MET A 496 -31.23 -1.11 7.57
CA MET A 496 -29.94 -1.43 6.93
C MET A 496 -29.37 -2.77 7.38
N VAL A 497 -29.48 -3.09 8.69
CA VAL A 497 -28.99 -4.37 9.21
C VAL A 497 -29.89 -5.52 8.74
N ALA A 498 -31.21 -5.33 8.72
CA ALA A 498 -32.15 -6.30 8.17
C ALA A 498 -31.90 -6.52 6.67
N TYR A 499 -31.64 -5.46 5.94
CA TYR A 499 -31.30 -5.49 4.51
C TYR A 499 -30.00 -6.27 4.27
N ALA A 500 -28.92 -5.99 5.02
CA ALA A 500 -27.67 -6.73 4.92
C ALA A 500 -27.88 -8.24 5.20
N LYS A 501 -28.76 -8.61 6.13
CA LYS A 501 -29.14 -10.00 6.41
C LYS A 501 -29.87 -10.64 5.23
N GLU A 502 -30.83 -9.94 4.64
CA GLU A 502 -31.71 -10.46 3.57
C GLU A 502 -30.93 -10.70 2.29
N VAL A 503 -30.11 -9.71 1.86
CA VAL A 503 -29.27 -9.82 0.66
C VAL A 503 -28.27 -10.97 0.77
N ASN A 504 -27.79 -11.27 1.97
CA ASN A 504 -26.85 -12.36 2.21
C ASN A 504 -27.50 -13.72 2.45
N LYS A 505 -28.83 -13.81 2.65
CA LYS A 505 -29.54 -15.09 2.83
C LYS A 505 -29.43 -16.02 1.64
N SER A 506 -29.46 -15.51 0.43
CA SER A 506 -29.33 -16.31 -0.81
C SER A 506 -27.94 -16.93 -0.97
N ILE A 507 -26.93 -16.39 -0.29
CA ILE A 507 -25.52 -16.73 -0.43
C ILE A 507 -25.00 -17.48 0.80
N PHE A 508 -25.71 -17.35 1.93
CA PHE A 508 -25.36 -17.98 3.21
C PHE A 508 -25.10 -19.50 3.12
N PRO A 509 -25.84 -20.30 2.31
CA PRO A 509 -25.57 -21.74 2.17
C PRO A 509 -24.21 -22.03 1.53
N ILE A 510 -23.66 -21.10 0.73
CA ILE A 510 -22.46 -21.34 -0.06
C ILE A 510 -21.20 -20.87 0.70
N LYS A 511 -21.27 -19.80 1.47
CA LYS A 511 -20.10 -19.18 2.11
C LYS A 511 -20.00 -19.34 3.62
N ASN A 512 -21.06 -19.75 4.32
CA ASN A 512 -21.12 -19.96 5.79
C ASN A 512 -20.42 -18.84 6.61
N LYS A 513 -20.55 -17.57 6.15
CA LYS A 513 -19.80 -16.44 6.65
C LYS A 513 -20.76 -15.43 7.30
N PRO A 514 -20.69 -15.18 8.61
CA PRO A 514 -21.53 -14.18 9.24
C PRO A 514 -21.22 -12.79 8.68
N VAL A 515 -22.27 -12.03 8.37
CA VAL A 515 -22.16 -10.64 7.95
C VAL A 515 -21.94 -9.79 9.20
N ASN A 516 -20.83 -9.06 9.25
CA ASN A 516 -20.58 -8.08 10.29
C ASN A 516 -20.93 -6.69 9.77
N VAL A 517 -21.78 -5.99 10.51
CA VAL A 517 -22.17 -4.62 10.18
C VAL A 517 -21.50 -3.69 11.20
N GLU A 518 -20.58 -2.86 10.71
CA GLU A 518 -19.98 -1.79 11.50
C GLU A 518 -20.69 -0.48 11.22
N VAL A 519 -21.05 0.22 12.28
CA VAL A 519 -21.86 1.42 12.24
C VAL A 519 -21.13 2.56 12.93
N MET A 520 -21.16 3.73 12.33
CA MET A 520 -20.77 5.01 12.93
C MET A 520 -21.96 5.97 12.85
N VAL A 521 -22.41 6.44 13.99
CA VAL A 521 -23.44 7.48 14.10
C VAL A 521 -22.78 8.75 14.60
N LYS A 522 -22.84 9.82 13.82
CA LYS A 522 -22.32 11.14 14.14
C LYS A 522 -23.49 12.10 14.27
N PHE A 523 -23.83 12.52 15.48
CA PHE A 523 -24.81 13.55 15.74
C PHE A 523 -24.14 14.92 15.60
N ILE A 524 -24.76 15.83 14.86
CA ILE A 524 -24.31 17.21 14.63
C ILE A 524 -25.34 18.16 15.23
N GLY A 525 -25.02 18.70 16.40
CA GLY A 525 -26.02 19.40 17.20
C GLY A 525 -27.13 18.47 17.62
N LYS A 526 -28.36 19.01 17.78
CA LYS A 526 -29.55 18.24 18.26
C LYS A 526 -30.44 17.73 17.13
N HIS A 527 -30.29 18.27 15.91
CA HIS A 527 -31.28 18.10 14.84
C HIS A 527 -30.76 17.41 13.58
N ASP A 528 -29.46 17.21 13.45
CA ASP A 528 -28.85 16.56 12.29
C ASP A 528 -27.98 15.39 12.72
N ALA A 529 -27.92 14.37 11.86
CA ALA A 529 -27.03 13.25 12.07
C ALA A 529 -26.58 12.60 10.78
N ILE A 530 -25.35 12.05 10.81
CA ILE A 530 -24.79 11.24 9.76
C ILE A 530 -24.64 9.80 10.28
N PHE A 531 -25.22 8.88 9.55
CA PHE A 531 -25.20 7.46 9.84
C PHE A 531 -24.41 6.74 8.75
N THR A 532 -23.28 6.16 9.09
CA THR A 532 -22.41 5.44 8.16
C THR A 532 -22.43 3.96 8.50
N VAL A 533 -22.68 3.13 7.49
CA VAL A 533 -22.73 1.67 7.61
C VAL A 533 -21.67 1.05 6.70
N LEU A 534 -20.92 0.12 7.26
CA LEU A 534 -19.96 -0.72 6.57
C LEU A 534 -20.31 -2.18 6.80
N ASP A 535 -20.49 -2.96 5.74
CA ASP A 535 -20.66 -4.40 5.82
C ASP A 535 -19.84 -5.13 4.74
N ASP A 536 -19.52 -6.40 5.01
CA ASP A 536 -18.76 -7.26 4.10
C ASP A 536 -19.64 -8.21 3.27
N GLY A 537 -20.89 -7.85 3.08
CA GLY A 537 -21.85 -8.53 2.24
C GLY A 537 -21.55 -8.41 0.74
N GLU A 538 -22.37 -9.07 -0.08
CA GLU A 538 -22.25 -8.91 -1.53
C GLU A 538 -22.68 -7.53 -1.99
N CYS A 539 -22.14 -7.13 -3.15
CA CYS A 539 -22.48 -5.88 -3.79
C CYS A 539 -24.00 -5.77 -3.98
N ILE A 540 -24.56 -4.71 -3.48
CA ILE A 540 -25.97 -4.35 -3.71
C ILE A 540 -26.09 -3.90 -5.18
N ALA A 541 -26.21 -4.85 -6.09
CA ALA A 541 -26.42 -4.53 -7.48
C ALA A 541 -27.87 -4.04 -7.66
N LEU A 542 -28.04 -2.73 -7.78
CA LEU A 542 -29.32 -2.07 -8.07
C LEU A 542 -29.99 -2.52 -9.39
N ASN A 543 -29.36 -3.46 -10.14
CA ASN A 543 -29.75 -3.84 -11.50
C ASN A 543 -29.93 -5.35 -11.74
N LYS A 544 -30.12 -6.21 -10.72
CA LYS A 544 -30.32 -7.64 -10.94
C LYS A 544 -31.60 -8.14 -10.28
N ASP A 545 -32.46 -8.74 -11.09
CA ASP A 545 -33.68 -9.50 -10.84
C ASP A 545 -34.85 -8.81 -10.10
N GLU A 546 -36.04 -8.87 -10.70
CA GLU A 546 -37.29 -8.22 -10.22
C GLU A 546 -37.72 -8.63 -8.80
N GLU A 547 -37.36 -9.82 -8.31
CA GLU A 547 -37.66 -10.24 -6.94
C GLU A 547 -36.73 -9.61 -5.90
N GLN A 548 -35.44 -9.51 -6.19
CA GLN A 548 -34.50 -8.77 -5.34
C GLN A 548 -34.77 -7.26 -5.39
N GLN A 549 -35.23 -6.72 -6.51
CA GLN A 549 -35.67 -5.33 -6.59
C GLN A 549 -36.90 -5.05 -5.73
N LYS A 550 -37.85 -5.98 -5.55
CA LYS A 550 -39.00 -5.80 -4.67
C LYS A 550 -38.63 -5.78 -3.18
N LEU A 551 -37.66 -6.57 -2.75
CA LEU A 551 -37.10 -6.53 -1.39
C LEU A 551 -36.27 -5.26 -1.14
N ILE A 552 -35.40 -4.91 -2.10
CA ILE A 552 -34.62 -3.67 -2.11
C ILE A 552 -35.54 -2.46 -2.04
N THR A 553 -36.70 -2.48 -2.70
CA THR A 553 -37.67 -1.38 -2.68
C THR A 553 -38.42 -1.22 -1.36
N SER A 554 -38.54 -2.27 -0.51
CA SER A 554 -39.23 -2.11 0.78
C SER A 554 -38.35 -1.44 1.82
N ASN A 555 -37.20 -2.01 2.19
CA ASN A 555 -36.35 -1.48 3.26
C ASN A 555 -35.61 -0.21 2.83
N TYR A 556 -35.01 -0.22 1.65
CA TYR A 556 -34.35 0.96 1.08
C TYR A 556 -35.33 2.11 0.77
N GLY A 557 -36.58 1.77 0.43
CA GLY A 557 -37.66 2.74 0.24
C GLY A 557 -38.07 3.45 1.53
N ILE A 558 -38.06 2.74 2.68
CA ILE A 558 -38.27 3.31 3.99
C ILE A 558 -37.16 4.30 4.34
N ILE A 559 -35.89 3.87 4.13
CA ILE A 559 -34.71 4.70 4.42
C ILE A 559 -34.75 5.98 3.59
N LYS A 560 -35.05 5.91 2.29
CA LYS A 560 -35.15 7.09 1.40
C LYS A 560 -36.24 8.08 1.81
N LYS A 561 -37.32 7.61 2.45
CA LYS A 561 -38.39 8.50 2.93
C LYS A 561 -38.02 9.21 4.21
N VAL A 562 -37.14 8.64 5.01
CA VAL A 562 -36.72 9.14 6.32
C VAL A 562 -35.48 10.00 6.25
N ALA A 563 -34.57 9.68 5.33
CA ALA A 563 -33.28 10.35 5.15
C ALA A 563 -33.35 11.56 4.23
N LYS A 564 -32.52 12.57 4.47
CA LYS A 564 -32.27 13.70 3.55
C LYS A 564 -31.47 13.27 2.34
N SER A 565 -30.44 12.42 2.55
CA SER A 565 -29.67 11.79 1.48
C SER A 565 -29.23 10.39 1.86
N VAL A 566 -29.09 9.53 0.85
CA VAL A 566 -28.55 8.16 0.99
C VAL A 566 -27.55 7.95 -0.13
N ASP A 567 -26.29 7.83 0.24
CA ASP A 567 -25.17 7.62 -0.67
C ASP A 567 -24.61 6.23 -0.45
N TYR A 568 -24.66 5.40 -1.48
CA TYR A 568 -24.17 4.03 -1.46
C TYR A 568 -23.00 3.83 -2.41
N GLN A 569 -21.99 3.13 -1.94
CA GLN A 569 -20.84 2.71 -2.77
C GLN A 569 -20.40 1.30 -2.37
N TYR A 570 -19.96 0.52 -3.36
CA TYR A 570 -19.28 -0.75 -3.13
C TYR A 570 -17.78 -0.57 -3.31
N ILE A 571 -17.04 -0.56 -2.20
CA ILE A 571 -15.63 -0.18 -2.17
C ILE A 571 -14.86 -1.24 -1.36
N LEU A 572 -13.72 -1.70 -1.87
CA LEU A 572 -12.86 -2.66 -1.18
C LEU A 572 -13.57 -3.99 -0.84
N ASN A 573 -14.53 -4.42 -1.65
CA ASN A 573 -15.46 -5.52 -1.34
C ASN A 573 -16.24 -5.27 -0.02
N LEU A 574 -16.57 -4.02 0.26
CA LEU A 574 -17.44 -3.58 1.34
C LEU A 574 -18.58 -2.76 0.78
N ASN A 575 -19.76 -2.96 1.31
CA ASN A 575 -20.86 -2.02 1.15
C ASN A 575 -20.61 -0.84 2.08
N TYR A 576 -20.49 0.35 1.53
CA TYR A 576 -20.36 1.61 2.26
C TYR A 576 -21.60 2.43 2.00
N THR A 577 -22.40 2.66 3.03
CA THR A 577 -23.63 3.47 2.94
C THR A 577 -23.54 4.64 3.92
N LYS A 578 -23.71 5.86 3.43
CA LYS A 578 -23.78 7.08 4.21
C LYS A 578 -25.19 7.65 4.11
N ILE A 579 -25.84 7.84 5.24
CA ILE A 579 -27.22 8.32 5.36
C ILE A 579 -27.18 9.63 6.16
N THR A 580 -27.76 10.69 5.62
CA THR A 580 -27.90 11.98 6.33
C THR A 580 -29.35 12.17 6.75
N ILE A 581 -29.57 12.52 8.00
CA ILE A 581 -30.91 12.73 8.60
C ILE A 581 -31.07 14.16 9.06
#